data_a6974934bf710bad6bb46631a2e85a1d
#
_entry.id   a6974934bf710bad6bb46631a2e85a1d
#
_cell.length_a   1.000
_cell.length_b   1.000
_cell.length_c   1.000
_cell.angle_alpha   90.00
_cell.angle_beta   90.00
_cell.angle_gamma   90.00
#
_symmetry.space_group_name_H-M   'P 1'
#
loop_
_entity.id
_entity.type
_entity.pdbx_description
1 polymer ?
#
loop_
_entity_poly.entity_id
_entity_poly.type
_entity_poly.pdbx_seq_one_letter_code
_entity_poly.pdbx_strand_id
1 'polypeptide(L)'
;METNGFGMASVRFICGTQDIHRTLERRLASFLDKDDTILFAACFDANGGLFEPLLGPDDAIISDALNHASIIDGIRLCKAKRYRYANSDMAELETQLQLARANGARFIMIASDGVFSMDGYLANLPEITRLAKKYDALVMVDDCHATGFMGPKGAGTPSHFGVNVDIMTGTLGKALGGAIGGYIAGDQAVIDLLRQRARPYLFSNSLPPSIVAASLKALDIVE
;
A
#
# COMPACT_ATOMS: atom_id res chain seq x y z
N MET A 1 -18.65 -12.63 16.83
CA MET A 1 -18.36 -12.12 18.19
C MET A 1 -18.24 -13.22 19.22
N GLU A 2 -19.01 -14.29 19.10
CA GLU A 2 -19.02 -15.41 20.07
C GLU A 2 -17.67 -16.10 20.27
N THR A 3 -16.88 -16.26 19.21
CA THR A 3 -15.58 -16.97 19.25
C THR A 3 -14.38 -16.04 19.51
N ASN A 4 -14.36 -14.85 18.91
CA ASN A 4 -13.18 -13.99 18.90
C ASN A 4 -13.35 -12.68 19.69
N GLY A 5 -14.54 -12.45 20.28
CA GLY A 5 -14.86 -11.24 21.02
C GLY A 5 -15.17 -10.02 20.15
N PHE A 6 -15.41 -8.88 20.80
CA PHE A 6 -15.77 -7.60 20.16
C PHE A 6 -14.56 -6.86 19.63
N GLY A 7 -13.53 -6.71 20.45
CA GLY A 7 -12.36 -5.88 20.15
C GLY A 7 -11.10 -6.42 20.80
N MET A 8 -9.98 -5.76 20.49
CA MET A 8 -8.66 -6.10 21.01
C MET A 8 -8.11 -4.91 21.81
N ALA A 9 -7.86 -5.09 23.10
CA ALA A 9 -7.23 -4.07 23.95
C ALA A 9 -5.71 -4.16 23.91
N SER A 10 -5.14 -4.45 22.73
CA SER A 10 -3.70 -4.61 22.55
C SER A 10 -3.26 -4.34 21.10
N VAL A 11 -2.00 -3.97 20.97
CA VAL A 11 -1.30 -3.88 19.68
C VAL A 11 -0.93 -5.28 19.17
N ARG A 12 -0.68 -5.38 17.86
CA ARG A 12 -0.48 -6.64 17.16
C ARG A 12 0.66 -7.52 17.73
N PHE A 13 1.80 -6.94 18.06
CA PHE A 13 2.99 -7.69 18.46
C PHE A 13 3.00 -8.12 19.92
N ILE A 14 2.15 -7.57 20.80
CA ILE A 14 2.05 -8.00 22.21
C ILE A 14 1.06 -9.14 22.33
N CYS A 15 -0.24 -8.86 22.34
CA CYS A 15 -1.29 -9.88 22.42
C CYS A 15 -2.53 -9.56 21.56
N GLY A 16 -2.40 -8.61 20.63
CA GLY A 16 -3.48 -8.19 19.75
C GLY A 16 -3.59 -8.99 18.44
N THR A 17 -2.79 -10.03 18.23
CA THR A 17 -2.90 -10.89 17.06
C THR A 17 -3.68 -12.14 17.38
N GLN A 18 -4.76 -12.38 16.65
CA GLN A 18 -5.51 -13.64 16.63
C GLN A 18 -5.30 -14.34 15.28
N ASP A 19 -5.64 -15.62 15.21
CA ASP A 19 -5.52 -16.43 13.98
C ASP A 19 -6.29 -15.82 12.81
N ILE A 20 -7.44 -15.20 13.09
CA ILE A 20 -8.27 -14.56 12.07
C ILE A 20 -7.56 -13.37 11.39
N HIS A 21 -6.70 -12.63 12.09
CA HIS A 21 -5.89 -11.56 11.50
C HIS A 21 -4.90 -12.13 10.47
N ARG A 22 -4.20 -13.21 10.86
CA ARG A 22 -3.25 -13.89 9.96
C ARG A 22 -3.96 -14.55 8.77
N THR A 23 -5.19 -15.00 8.97
CA THR A 23 -6.01 -15.54 7.88
C THR A 23 -6.39 -14.45 6.89
N LEU A 24 -6.80 -13.27 7.35
CA LEU A 24 -7.10 -12.13 6.46
C LEU A 24 -5.85 -11.67 5.71
N GLU A 25 -4.70 -11.56 6.38
CA GLU A 25 -3.42 -11.19 5.76
C GLU A 25 -3.08 -12.15 4.60
N ARG A 26 -3.14 -13.46 4.83
CA ARG A 26 -2.88 -14.46 3.77
C ARG A 26 -3.90 -14.41 2.63
N ARG A 27 -5.20 -14.19 2.94
CA ARG A 27 -6.23 -14.09 1.93
C ARG A 27 -6.05 -12.84 1.05
N LEU A 28 -5.71 -11.69 1.64
CA LEU A 28 -5.40 -10.47 0.90
C LEU A 28 -4.14 -10.64 0.04
N ALA A 29 -3.09 -11.26 0.56
CA ALA A 29 -1.88 -11.55 -0.20
C ALA A 29 -2.19 -12.40 -1.45
N SER A 30 -2.93 -13.50 -1.27
CA SER A 30 -3.37 -14.36 -2.39
C SER A 30 -4.26 -13.61 -3.39
N PHE A 31 -5.21 -12.79 -2.90
CA PHE A 31 -6.12 -12.01 -3.73
C PHE A 31 -5.40 -10.97 -4.61
N LEU A 32 -4.32 -10.38 -4.08
CA LEU A 32 -3.54 -9.34 -4.74
C LEU A 32 -2.28 -9.86 -5.47
N ASP A 33 -2.07 -11.18 -5.47
CA ASP A 33 -0.88 -11.83 -6.05
C ASP A 33 0.42 -11.27 -5.45
N LYS A 34 0.50 -11.29 -4.10
CA LYS A 34 1.66 -10.85 -3.31
C LYS A 34 2.07 -11.94 -2.31
N ASP A 35 3.32 -11.86 -1.82
CA ASP A 35 3.85 -12.85 -0.88
C ASP A 35 3.15 -12.78 0.49
N ASP A 36 2.97 -11.56 1.01
CA ASP A 36 2.36 -11.35 2.33
C ASP A 36 1.67 -9.99 2.42
N THR A 37 0.92 -9.80 3.50
CA THR A 37 0.16 -8.57 3.80
C THR A 37 0.27 -8.23 5.27
N ILE A 38 0.26 -6.94 5.61
CA ILE A 38 0.22 -6.41 6.97
C ILE A 38 -1.00 -5.48 7.13
N LEU A 39 -1.76 -5.67 8.22
CA LEU A 39 -2.98 -4.91 8.50
C LEU A 39 -2.71 -3.68 9.37
N PHE A 40 -3.44 -2.59 9.09
CA PHE A 40 -3.44 -1.33 9.83
C PHE A 40 -4.88 -0.92 10.18
N ALA A 41 -5.03 0.04 11.10
CA ALA A 41 -6.33 0.58 11.48
C ALA A 41 -7.04 1.29 10.31
N ALA A 42 -6.28 1.94 9.42
CA ALA A 42 -6.76 2.58 8.20
C ALA A 42 -5.65 2.59 7.13
N CYS A 43 -6.00 2.83 5.86
CA CYS A 43 -4.98 3.01 4.81
C CYS A 43 -4.17 4.30 5.00
N PHE A 44 -4.73 5.31 5.67
CA PHE A 44 -3.97 6.49 6.08
C PHE A 44 -2.77 6.10 6.95
N ASP A 45 -2.99 5.21 7.93
CA ASP A 45 -1.94 4.69 8.81
C ASP A 45 -0.97 3.77 8.04
N ALA A 46 -1.47 2.99 7.09
CA ALA A 46 -0.65 2.15 6.22
C ALA A 46 0.35 3.02 5.42
N ASN A 47 -0.14 4.05 4.72
CA ASN A 47 0.72 4.99 3.99
C ASN A 47 1.67 5.76 4.91
N GLY A 48 1.20 6.17 6.09
CA GLY A 48 2.03 6.81 7.12
C GLY A 48 3.13 5.91 7.67
N GLY A 49 2.92 4.60 7.66
CA GLY A 49 3.87 3.60 8.17
C GLY A 49 4.79 2.97 7.13
N LEU A 50 4.64 3.32 5.85
CA LEU A 50 5.33 2.64 4.74
C LEU A 50 6.75 3.17 4.49
N PHE A 51 6.90 4.47 4.28
CA PHE A 51 8.10 5.04 3.68
C PHE A 51 9.29 5.13 4.64
N GLU A 52 9.07 5.58 5.87
CA GLU A 52 10.14 5.78 6.87
C GLU A 52 10.86 4.48 7.25
N PRO A 53 10.20 3.31 7.40
CA PRO A 53 10.88 2.06 7.65
C PRO A 53 11.74 1.55 6.49
N LEU A 54 11.32 1.81 5.25
CA LEU A 54 11.93 1.24 4.05
C LEU A 54 13.07 2.09 3.49
N LEU A 55 12.95 3.43 3.58
CA LEU A 55 13.82 4.35 2.86
C LEU A 55 14.52 5.32 3.80
N GLY A 56 15.79 5.59 3.53
CA GLY A 56 16.66 6.46 4.31
C GLY A 56 17.14 7.69 3.52
N PRO A 57 18.08 8.47 4.09
CA PRO A 57 18.57 9.72 3.47
C PRO A 57 19.32 9.51 2.14
N ASP A 58 19.83 8.30 1.90
CA ASP A 58 20.53 7.93 0.66
C ASP A 58 19.60 7.43 -0.44
N ASP A 59 18.29 7.39 -0.17
CA ASP A 59 17.26 6.90 -1.09
C ASP A 59 16.43 8.06 -1.64
N ALA A 60 15.58 7.77 -2.63
CA ALA A 60 14.71 8.73 -3.27
C ALA A 60 13.26 8.25 -3.36
N ILE A 61 12.31 9.17 -3.23
CA ILE A 61 10.90 8.94 -3.49
C ILE A 61 10.46 9.91 -4.59
N ILE A 62 9.80 9.39 -5.62
CA ILE A 62 9.24 10.18 -6.72
C ILE A 62 7.72 10.02 -6.67
N SER A 63 7.02 11.11 -6.34
CA SER A 63 5.58 11.11 -6.06
C SER A 63 4.81 11.80 -7.17
N ASP A 64 3.68 11.21 -7.61
CA ASP A 64 2.71 11.91 -8.44
C ASP A 64 2.15 13.14 -7.70
N ALA A 65 1.90 14.21 -8.43
CA ALA A 65 1.47 15.50 -7.90
C ALA A 65 0.06 15.48 -7.30
N LEU A 66 -0.80 14.57 -7.75
CA LEU A 66 -2.18 14.42 -7.29
C LEU A 66 -2.37 13.34 -6.23
N ASN A 67 -1.30 12.70 -5.77
CA ASN A 67 -1.38 11.66 -4.74
C ASN A 67 -2.18 12.10 -3.52
N HIS A 68 -2.87 11.15 -2.93
CA HIS A 68 -3.67 11.32 -1.71
C HIS A 68 -2.83 11.89 -0.56
N ALA A 69 -3.45 12.68 0.32
CA ALA A 69 -2.80 13.33 1.46
C ALA A 69 -2.01 12.35 2.35
N SER A 70 -2.48 11.12 2.53
CA SER A 70 -1.78 10.10 3.33
C SER A 70 -0.43 9.68 2.75
N ILE A 71 -0.31 9.61 1.41
CA ILE A 71 0.97 9.36 0.73
C ILE A 71 1.90 10.54 0.96
N ILE A 72 1.39 11.77 0.74
CA ILE A 72 2.16 13.00 0.95
C ILE A 72 2.69 13.09 2.37
N ASP A 73 1.86 12.83 3.37
CA ASP A 73 2.23 12.91 4.79
C ASP A 73 3.18 11.76 5.17
N GLY A 74 2.94 10.54 4.67
CA GLY A 74 3.87 9.42 4.85
C GLY A 74 5.27 9.71 4.29
N ILE A 75 5.34 10.31 3.10
CA ILE A 75 6.61 10.76 2.49
C ILE A 75 7.27 11.86 3.34
N ARG A 76 6.50 12.76 3.96
CA ARG A 76 7.03 13.81 4.84
C ARG A 76 7.71 13.26 6.09
N LEU A 77 7.26 12.14 6.60
CA LEU A 77 7.88 11.46 7.75
C LEU A 77 9.21 10.77 7.39
N CYS A 78 9.43 10.46 6.12
CA CYS A 78 10.62 9.81 5.63
C CYS A 78 11.78 10.79 5.42
N LYS A 79 13.03 10.30 5.58
CA LYS A 79 14.25 11.08 5.35
C LYS A 79 14.78 10.99 3.92
N ALA A 80 14.17 10.18 3.06
CA ALA A 80 14.57 10.05 1.66
C ALA A 80 14.42 11.36 0.89
N LYS A 81 15.24 11.55 -0.14
CA LYS A 81 15.15 12.70 -1.05
C LYS A 81 13.83 12.64 -1.80
N ARG A 82 13.14 13.78 -1.89
CA ARG A 82 11.78 13.87 -2.46
C ARG A 82 11.82 14.52 -3.82
N TYR A 83 11.19 13.85 -4.78
CA TYR A 83 10.98 14.32 -6.14
C TYR A 83 9.49 14.26 -6.43
N ARG A 84 9.03 15.05 -7.38
CA ARG A 84 7.61 15.14 -7.76
C ARG A 84 7.51 15.28 -9.27
N TYR A 85 6.47 14.69 -9.85
CA TYR A 85 6.12 14.88 -11.26
C TYR A 85 4.65 15.25 -11.39
N ALA A 86 4.29 16.00 -12.45
CA ALA A 86 2.91 16.37 -12.74
C ALA A 86 2.07 15.12 -13.03
N ASN A 87 0.81 15.13 -12.65
CA ASN A 87 -0.06 13.97 -12.76
C ASN A 87 -0.01 13.36 -14.17
N SER A 88 0.31 12.07 -14.21
CA SER A 88 0.42 11.29 -15.44
C SER A 88 1.42 11.81 -16.49
N ASP A 89 2.31 12.72 -16.13
CA ASP A 89 3.40 13.17 -17.01
C ASP A 89 4.59 12.20 -16.95
N MET A 90 4.61 11.25 -17.86
CA MET A 90 5.64 10.21 -17.89
C MET A 90 7.01 10.73 -18.36
N ALA A 91 7.06 11.84 -19.10
CA ALA A 91 8.31 12.47 -19.50
C ALA A 91 8.96 13.18 -18.29
N GLU A 92 8.15 13.86 -17.48
CA GLU A 92 8.64 14.43 -16.23
C GLU A 92 9.03 13.34 -15.23
N LEU A 93 8.25 12.25 -15.09
CA LEU A 93 8.62 11.10 -14.26
C LEU A 93 10.00 10.56 -14.67
N GLU A 94 10.25 10.37 -15.96
CA GLU A 94 11.55 9.91 -16.44
C GLU A 94 12.67 10.89 -16.09
N THR A 95 12.43 12.19 -16.23
CA THR A 95 13.39 13.25 -15.85
C THR A 95 13.74 13.16 -14.35
N GLN A 96 12.74 12.96 -13.48
CA GLN A 96 12.96 12.83 -12.04
C GLN A 96 13.73 11.54 -11.69
N LEU A 97 13.48 10.43 -12.39
CA LEU A 97 14.23 9.18 -12.24
C LEU A 97 15.71 9.37 -12.60
N GLN A 98 15.99 10.03 -13.72
CA GLN A 98 17.35 10.37 -14.14
C GLN A 98 18.06 11.24 -13.11
N LEU A 99 17.37 12.26 -12.60
CA LEU A 99 17.91 13.17 -11.59
C LEU A 99 18.20 12.45 -10.28
N ALA A 100 17.29 11.57 -9.82
CA ALA A 100 17.49 10.78 -8.61
C ALA A 100 18.72 9.86 -8.74
N ARG A 101 18.90 9.18 -9.87
CA ARG A 101 20.08 8.35 -10.13
C ARG A 101 21.37 9.19 -10.23
N ALA A 102 21.34 10.33 -10.93
CA ALA A 102 22.47 11.24 -11.03
C ALA A 102 22.90 11.79 -9.66
N ASN A 103 21.96 11.98 -8.74
CA ASN A 103 22.20 12.39 -7.35
C ASN A 103 22.62 11.23 -6.43
N GLY A 104 22.86 10.03 -6.96
CA GLY A 104 23.41 8.88 -6.25
C GLY A 104 22.41 8.16 -5.37
N ALA A 105 21.09 8.21 -5.69
CA ALA A 105 20.08 7.48 -4.92
C ALA A 105 20.38 5.97 -4.96
N ARG A 106 20.46 5.36 -3.76
CA ARG A 106 20.66 3.91 -3.58
C ARG A 106 19.42 3.15 -4.06
N PHE A 107 18.29 3.43 -3.42
CA PHE A 107 16.97 2.95 -3.84
C PHE A 107 16.12 4.12 -4.32
N ILE A 108 15.26 3.86 -5.31
CA ILE A 108 14.25 4.80 -5.76
C ILE A 108 12.89 4.12 -5.63
N MET A 109 11.91 4.82 -5.09
CA MET A 109 10.51 4.36 -5.06
C MET A 109 9.64 5.38 -5.79
N ILE A 110 8.86 4.92 -6.77
CA ILE A 110 7.78 5.69 -7.38
C ILE A 110 6.53 5.42 -6.57
N ALA A 111 5.83 6.47 -6.16
CA ALA A 111 4.58 6.38 -5.41
C ALA A 111 3.44 7.05 -6.17
N SER A 112 2.33 6.33 -6.38
CA SER A 112 1.14 6.82 -7.08
C SER A 112 -0.13 6.23 -6.51
N ASP A 113 -1.23 7.01 -6.50
CA ASP A 113 -2.57 6.42 -6.47
C ASP A 113 -2.79 5.58 -7.73
N GLY A 114 -3.54 4.49 -7.64
CA GLY A 114 -3.99 3.72 -8.80
C GLY A 114 -5.17 4.40 -9.49
N VAL A 115 -6.14 4.88 -8.69
CA VAL A 115 -7.26 5.73 -9.10
C VAL A 115 -7.22 7.01 -8.26
N PHE A 116 -7.09 8.15 -8.92
CA PHE A 116 -7.14 9.47 -8.29
C PHE A 116 -8.58 9.84 -7.95
N SER A 117 -8.94 9.78 -6.67
CA SER A 117 -10.31 9.79 -6.17
C SER A 117 -11.14 11.00 -6.56
N MET A 118 -10.53 12.19 -6.60
CA MET A 118 -11.24 13.44 -6.86
C MET A 118 -11.53 13.66 -8.35
N ASP A 119 -10.71 13.08 -9.22
CA ASP A 119 -10.74 13.34 -10.67
C ASP A 119 -11.17 12.10 -11.46
N GLY A 120 -11.07 10.91 -10.87
CA GLY A 120 -11.38 9.63 -11.53
C GLY A 120 -10.33 9.20 -12.56
N TYR A 121 -9.16 9.83 -12.59
CA TYR A 121 -8.07 9.41 -13.47
C TYR A 121 -7.45 8.11 -13.00
N LEU A 122 -7.01 7.30 -13.97
CA LEU A 122 -6.19 6.11 -13.73
C LEU A 122 -4.72 6.46 -13.89
N ALA A 123 -3.88 5.97 -12.99
CA ALA A 123 -2.44 6.04 -13.18
C ALA A 123 -2.02 5.25 -14.42
N ASN A 124 -1.05 5.77 -15.18
CA ASN A 124 -0.48 5.06 -16.33
C ASN A 124 0.51 3.98 -15.86
N LEU A 125 -0.02 2.94 -15.17
CA LEU A 125 0.81 1.89 -14.57
C LEU A 125 1.69 1.14 -15.59
N PRO A 126 1.24 0.87 -16.84
CA PRO A 126 2.12 0.25 -17.83
C PRO A 126 3.40 1.05 -18.09
N GLU A 127 3.29 2.37 -18.18
CA GLU A 127 4.44 3.22 -18.44
C GLU A 127 5.27 3.45 -17.17
N ILE A 128 4.61 3.62 -16.00
CA ILE A 128 5.28 3.71 -14.70
C ILE A 128 6.15 2.48 -14.46
N THR A 129 5.61 1.27 -14.67
CA THR A 129 6.36 0.01 -14.45
C THR A 129 7.48 -0.16 -15.48
N ARG A 130 7.27 0.27 -16.74
CA ARG A 130 8.31 0.27 -17.75
C ARG A 130 9.49 1.17 -17.35
N LEU A 131 9.20 2.38 -16.90
CA LEU A 131 10.21 3.33 -16.43
C LEU A 131 10.89 2.83 -15.14
N ALA A 132 10.12 2.29 -14.20
CA ALA A 132 10.65 1.70 -12.98
C ALA A 132 11.69 0.62 -13.29
N LYS A 133 11.36 -0.31 -14.19
CA LYS A 133 12.29 -1.35 -14.65
C LYS A 133 13.54 -0.77 -15.31
N LYS A 134 13.39 0.28 -16.13
CA LYS A 134 14.53 0.93 -16.83
C LYS A 134 15.50 1.58 -15.84
N TYR A 135 15.00 2.13 -14.75
CA TYR A 135 15.79 2.87 -13.77
C TYR A 135 16.02 2.11 -12.46
N ASP A 136 15.69 0.81 -12.40
CA ASP A 136 15.80 -0.04 -11.21
C ASP A 136 15.12 0.60 -9.99
N ALA A 137 13.88 1.02 -10.15
CA ALA A 137 13.06 1.65 -9.13
C ALA A 137 11.91 0.72 -8.70
N LEU A 138 11.53 0.80 -7.44
CA LEU A 138 10.35 0.15 -6.88
C LEU A 138 9.09 0.96 -7.23
N VAL A 139 7.96 0.27 -7.37
CA VAL A 139 6.65 0.89 -7.60
C VAL A 139 5.73 0.58 -6.44
N MET A 140 5.22 1.64 -5.80
CA MET A 140 4.17 1.60 -4.80
C MET A 140 2.89 2.20 -5.37
N VAL A 141 1.78 1.48 -5.23
CA VAL A 141 0.45 1.93 -5.68
C VAL A 141 -0.53 1.92 -4.50
N ASP A 142 -1.18 3.06 -4.25
CA ASP A 142 -2.36 3.12 -3.39
C ASP A 142 -3.60 2.80 -4.22
N ASP A 143 -4.19 1.65 -3.95
CA ASP A 143 -5.30 1.12 -4.72
C ASP A 143 -6.64 1.16 -3.97
N CYS A 144 -6.76 2.08 -3.01
CA CYS A 144 -7.95 2.28 -2.17
C CYS A 144 -9.24 2.52 -2.95
N HIS A 145 -9.13 3.11 -4.14
CA HIS A 145 -10.26 3.45 -5.00
C HIS A 145 -10.44 2.47 -6.18
N ALA A 146 -9.82 1.30 -6.14
CA ALA A 146 -9.92 0.29 -7.20
C ALA A 146 -10.11 -1.13 -6.67
N THR A 147 -9.39 -1.51 -5.60
CA THR A 147 -9.49 -2.87 -5.02
C THR A 147 -10.90 -3.15 -4.52
N GLY A 148 -11.44 -4.27 -4.93
CA GLY A 148 -12.80 -4.73 -4.65
C GLY A 148 -13.74 -4.70 -5.86
N PHE A 149 -13.39 -3.99 -6.96
CA PHE A 149 -14.26 -3.92 -8.14
C PHE A 149 -13.52 -3.74 -9.47
N MET A 150 -12.29 -3.23 -9.48
CA MET A 150 -11.55 -2.99 -10.73
C MET A 150 -10.64 -4.18 -11.07
N GLY A 151 -10.53 -4.45 -12.37
CA GLY A 151 -9.73 -5.55 -12.90
C GLY A 151 -10.36 -6.93 -12.69
N PRO A 152 -9.74 -7.99 -13.21
CA PRO A 152 -10.18 -9.36 -12.99
C PRO A 152 -10.34 -9.65 -11.49
N LYS A 153 -11.50 -10.21 -11.12
CA LYS A 153 -11.87 -10.51 -9.72
C LYS A 153 -11.80 -9.31 -8.76
N GLY A 154 -11.78 -8.08 -9.26
CA GLY A 154 -11.66 -6.90 -8.41
C GLY A 154 -10.30 -6.71 -7.73
N ALA A 155 -9.23 -7.30 -8.27
CA ALA A 155 -7.89 -7.24 -7.66
C ALA A 155 -7.14 -5.90 -7.87
N GLY A 156 -7.81 -4.89 -8.43
CA GLY A 156 -7.32 -3.53 -8.49
C GLY A 156 -6.67 -3.13 -9.81
N THR A 157 -6.04 -1.94 -9.80
CA THR A 157 -5.47 -1.33 -11.00
C THR A 157 -4.29 -2.11 -11.60
N PRO A 158 -3.36 -2.71 -10.81
CA PRO A 158 -2.30 -3.54 -11.41
C PRO A 158 -2.89 -4.73 -12.18
N SER A 159 -3.89 -5.40 -11.62
CA SER A 159 -4.61 -6.50 -12.29
C SER A 159 -5.37 -6.02 -13.53
N HIS A 160 -5.97 -4.82 -13.48
CA HIS A 160 -6.66 -4.21 -14.63
C HIS A 160 -5.74 -3.99 -15.82
N PHE A 161 -4.51 -3.54 -15.58
CA PHE A 161 -3.51 -3.29 -16.63
C PHE A 161 -2.64 -4.51 -16.95
N GLY A 162 -2.74 -5.59 -16.19
CA GLY A 162 -1.89 -6.78 -16.37
C GLY A 162 -0.41 -6.49 -16.06
N VAL A 163 -0.12 -5.64 -15.08
CA VAL A 163 1.23 -5.29 -14.65
C VAL A 163 1.46 -5.70 -13.20
N ASN A 164 2.72 -5.96 -12.84
CA ASN A 164 3.11 -6.18 -11.45
C ASN A 164 3.72 -4.90 -10.86
N VAL A 165 3.43 -4.66 -9.57
CA VAL A 165 4.02 -3.58 -8.77
C VAL A 165 4.58 -4.16 -7.48
N ASP A 166 5.56 -3.51 -6.86
CA ASP A 166 6.27 -4.07 -5.71
C ASP A 166 5.45 -3.99 -4.42
N ILE A 167 4.73 -2.88 -4.24
CA ILE A 167 3.95 -2.60 -3.03
C ILE A 167 2.57 -2.09 -3.43
N MET A 168 1.54 -2.66 -2.81
CA MET A 168 0.17 -2.16 -2.88
C MET A 168 -0.30 -1.74 -1.49
N THR A 169 -0.92 -0.58 -1.39
CA THR A 169 -1.71 -0.21 -0.22
C THR A 169 -3.19 -0.18 -0.57
N GLY A 170 -4.03 -0.43 0.42
CA GLY A 170 -5.47 -0.48 0.19
C GLY A 170 -6.27 -0.37 1.47
N THR A 171 -7.59 -0.32 1.33
CA THR A 171 -8.51 -0.11 2.44
C THR A 171 -9.60 -1.17 2.48
N LEU A 172 -10.02 -1.52 3.70
CA LEU A 172 -11.23 -2.32 3.99
C LEU A 172 -12.42 -1.42 4.30
N GLY A 173 -12.23 -0.10 4.22
CA GLY A 173 -13.24 0.91 4.54
C GLY A 173 -14.00 1.46 3.32
N LYS A 174 -13.81 0.89 2.13
CA LYS A 174 -14.50 1.31 0.89
C LYS A 174 -15.20 0.11 0.24
N ALA A 175 -14.84 -0.29 -0.98
CA ALA A 175 -15.50 -1.38 -1.69
C ALA A 175 -15.39 -2.74 -0.98
N LEU A 176 -14.28 -3.02 -0.30
CA LEU A 176 -14.08 -4.26 0.47
C LEU A 176 -14.71 -4.22 1.87
N GLY A 177 -15.96 -3.82 1.99
CA GLY A 177 -16.78 -3.98 3.19
C GLY A 177 -17.25 -2.69 3.85
N GLY A 178 -16.62 -1.52 3.59
CA GLY A 178 -17.14 -0.20 3.99
C GLY A 178 -17.05 0.11 5.49
N ALA A 179 -16.19 -0.56 6.25
CA ALA A 179 -16.03 -0.33 7.68
C ALA A 179 -14.72 0.41 8.00
N ILE A 180 -13.73 -0.27 8.53
CA ILE A 180 -12.42 0.26 8.93
C ILE A 180 -11.34 -0.74 8.56
N GLY A 181 -10.12 -0.27 8.42
CA GLY A 181 -8.96 -1.11 8.15
C GLY A 181 -8.22 -0.67 6.90
N GLY A 182 -6.92 -0.86 6.93
CA GLY A 182 -6.02 -0.69 5.80
C GLY A 182 -5.01 -1.82 5.75
N TYR A 183 -4.31 -1.93 4.64
CA TYR A 183 -3.29 -2.95 4.48
C TYR A 183 -2.16 -2.46 3.57
N ILE A 184 -1.01 -3.11 3.72
CA ILE A 184 0.09 -3.08 2.75
C ILE A 184 0.34 -4.52 2.33
N ALA A 185 0.41 -4.76 1.02
CA ALA A 185 0.76 -6.03 0.41
C ALA A 185 2.03 -5.88 -0.43
N GLY A 186 2.91 -6.87 -0.39
CA GLY A 186 4.19 -6.84 -1.12
C GLY A 186 5.02 -8.08 -0.85
N ASP A 187 6.30 -8.00 -1.20
CA ASP A 187 7.27 -9.06 -0.97
C ASP A 187 7.42 -9.36 0.53
N GLN A 188 7.68 -10.62 0.88
CA GLN A 188 7.82 -11.07 2.27
C GLN A 188 8.82 -10.22 3.06
N ALA A 189 9.99 -9.89 2.48
CA ALA A 189 11.02 -9.11 3.15
C ALA A 189 10.56 -7.68 3.51
N VAL A 190 9.77 -7.05 2.63
CA VAL A 190 9.16 -5.73 2.86
C VAL A 190 8.18 -5.82 4.04
N ILE A 191 7.28 -6.80 4.00
CA ILE A 191 6.26 -6.96 5.03
C ILE A 191 6.87 -7.32 6.38
N ASP A 192 7.90 -8.16 6.42
CA ASP A 192 8.60 -8.51 7.66
C ASP A 192 9.29 -7.29 8.28
N LEU A 193 9.92 -6.44 7.47
CA LEU A 193 10.53 -5.19 7.95
C LEU A 193 9.48 -4.22 8.49
N LEU A 194 8.34 -4.08 7.81
CA LEU A 194 7.23 -3.23 8.28
C LEU A 194 6.66 -3.72 9.60
N ARG A 195 6.53 -5.04 9.83
CA ARG A 195 6.10 -5.60 11.12
C ARG A 195 7.01 -5.21 12.27
N GLN A 196 8.30 -4.99 12.02
CA GLN A 196 9.27 -4.61 13.04
C GLN A 196 9.40 -3.09 13.23
N ARG A 197 9.05 -2.28 12.23
CA ARG A 197 9.41 -0.86 12.21
C ARG A 197 8.27 0.11 11.94
N ALA A 198 7.16 -0.31 11.32
CA ALA A 198 6.04 0.56 11.01
C ALA A 198 5.33 1.03 12.30
N ARG A 199 5.56 2.29 12.69
CA ARG A 199 5.05 2.85 13.95
C ARG A 199 3.53 2.76 14.10
N PRO A 200 2.71 3.05 13.07
CA PRO A 200 1.26 2.88 13.18
C PRO A 200 0.84 1.43 13.46
N TYR A 201 1.56 0.44 12.93
CA TYR A 201 1.32 -0.98 13.25
C TYR A 201 1.74 -1.33 14.68
N LEU A 202 2.90 -0.83 15.13
CA LEU A 202 3.46 -1.15 16.44
C LEU A 202 2.65 -0.53 17.59
N PHE A 203 2.07 0.66 17.39
CA PHE A 203 1.51 1.45 18.48
C PHE A 203 -0.01 1.68 18.40
N SER A 204 -0.69 1.17 17.37
CA SER A 204 -2.14 1.16 17.29
C SER A 204 -2.71 -0.22 17.66
N ASN A 205 -3.87 -0.24 18.30
CA ASN A 205 -4.57 -1.49 18.57
C ASN A 205 -4.92 -2.22 17.27
N SER A 206 -5.03 -3.54 17.38
CA SER A 206 -5.43 -4.42 16.28
C SER A 206 -6.85 -4.12 15.80
N LEU A 207 -7.12 -4.41 14.54
CA LEU A 207 -8.48 -4.40 14.00
C LEU A 207 -9.40 -5.30 14.84
N PRO A 208 -10.64 -4.85 15.13
CA PRO A 208 -11.63 -5.69 15.81
C PRO A 208 -11.87 -7.00 15.04
N PRO A 209 -11.96 -8.14 15.73
CA PRO A 209 -12.20 -9.44 15.08
C PRO A 209 -13.47 -9.47 14.23
N SER A 210 -14.51 -8.72 14.61
CA SER A 210 -15.75 -8.60 13.84
C SER A 210 -15.51 -7.97 12.46
N ILE A 211 -14.63 -6.96 12.38
CA ILE A 211 -14.24 -6.32 11.12
C ILE A 211 -13.41 -7.28 10.27
N VAL A 212 -12.46 -7.99 10.89
CA VAL A 212 -11.64 -8.99 10.19
C VAL A 212 -12.50 -10.09 9.59
N ALA A 213 -13.48 -10.62 10.35
CA ALA A 213 -14.41 -11.63 9.87
C ALA A 213 -15.30 -11.11 8.71
N ALA A 214 -15.80 -9.89 8.83
CA ALA A 214 -16.59 -9.26 7.76
C ALA A 214 -15.76 -9.04 6.49
N SER A 215 -14.50 -8.63 6.62
CA SER A 215 -13.58 -8.46 5.49
C SER A 215 -13.25 -9.78 4.79
N LEU A 216 -13.06 -10.87 5.55
CA LEU A 216 -12.93 -12.22 4.98
C LEU A 216 -14.16 -12.60 4.16
N LYS A 217 -15.36 -12.30 4.70
CA LYS A 217 -16.61 -12.57 3.97
C LYS A 217 -16.78 -11.70 2.75
N ALA A 218 -16.34 -10.44 2.78
CA ALA A 218 -16.32 -9.56 1.61
C ALA A 218 -15.43 -10.12 0.50
N LEU A 219 -14.24 -10.64 0.83
CA LEU A 219 -13.36 -11.31 -0.13
C LEU A 219 -14.03 -12.54 -0.76
N ASP A 220 -14.72 -13.39 0.04
CA ASP A 220 -15.46 -14.54 -0.48
C ASP A 220 -16.56 -14.17 -1.50
N ILE A 221 -17.09 -12.94 -1.42
CA ILE A 221 -18.15 -12.46 -2.32
C ILE A 221 -17.55 -11.90 -3.61
N VAL A 222 -16.38 -11.29 -3.54
CA VAL A 222 -15.71 -10.63 -4.68
C VAL A 222 -14.97 -11.64 -5.57
N GLU A 223 -14.36 -12.69 -4.99
CA GLU A 223 -13.66 -13.78 -5.72
C GLU A 223 -14.64 -14.72 -6.46
#